data_b1555071b3b44a3883ca00348960c5db
#
_entry.id   b1555071b3b44a3883ca00348960c5db
#
_cell.length_a   1.000
_cell.length_b   1.000
_cell.length_c   1.000
_cell.angle_alpha   90.00
_cell.angle_beta   90.00
_cell.angle_gamma   90.00
#
_symmetry.space_group_name_H-M   'P 1'
#
loop_
_entity.id
_entity.type
_entity.pdbx_description
1 polymer ?
#
loop_
_entity_poly.entity_id
_entity_poly.type
_entity_poly.pdbx_seq_one_letter_code
_entity_poly.pdbx_strand_id
1 'polypeptide(L)'
;VTFSGGRPYLKFDEKALLADAGRILSNGTSGEADVSVLDEKKPDLTEKEAKEVNVVLGWYTTEFGIDGSRDKNIEIAAKSIKGVYVKPGESFSYNQATGARSKENGYQEAPVIINGKLEPGIGGGVCQVSTTLFNAALLSGLEITQRANHYSPIHYAPIGRDATVAEGIIDFAFHNDLKHGVYLYSDYTPGSVTIYILGNREDKPSYVDISTDKNDVIPNKTKTKIDPSQKENKKTDEGHDGRHVVVTQNVKWADGRTYHDTFYSDYDPVDTVITYKSESDRKDDEDKAKS
;
A
#
# COMPACT_ATOMS: atom_id res chain seq x y z
N VAL A 1 9.53 -22.03 -2.20
CA VAL A 1 9.07 -21.21 -3.33
C VAL A 1 10.15 -21.30 -4.40
N THR A 2 9.79 -21.66 -5.62
CA THR A 2 10.71 -21.69 -6.77
C THR A 2 10.31 -20.58 -7.73
N PHE A 3 11.24 -19.72 -8.10
CA PHE A 3 11.08 -18.68 -9.11
C PHE A 3 11.84 -19.07 -10.37
N SER A 4 11.27 -18.73 -11.52
CA SER A 4 12.01 -18.69 -12.78
C SER A 4 12.28 -17.24 -13.14
N GLY A 5 13.50 -16.90 -13.46
CA GLY A 5 13.87 -15.56 -13.98
C GLY A 5 13.15 -15.26 -15.29
N GLY A 6 12.95 -13.99 -15.58
CA GLY A 6 12.44 -13.53 -16.87
C GLY A 6 13.42 -13.82 -17.99
N ARG A 7 12.90 -13.98 -19.21
CA ARG A 7 13.72 -14.02 -20.44
C ARG A 7 13.86 -12.59 -20.99
N PRO A 8 15.00 -12.24 -21.60
CA PRO A 8 15.12 -10.95 -22.24
C PRO A 8 14.06 -10.80 -23.35
N TYR A 9 13.45 -9.61 -23.42
CA TYR A 9 12.64 -9.25 -24.56
C TYR A 9 13.56 -8.80 -25.70
N LEU A 10 13.43 -9.45 -26.86
CA LEU A 10 14.20 -9.10 -28.06
C LEU A 10 13.23 -8.47 -29.07
N LYS A 11 13.52 -7.25 -29.49
CA LYS A 11 12.88 -6.63 -30.65
C LYS A 11 13.80 -6.85 -31.85
N PHE A 12 13.28 -7.45 -32.90
CA PHE A 12 14.02 -7.74 -34.11
C PHE A 12 13.38 -7.10 -35.35
N ASP A 13 14.17 -6.95 -36.41
CA ASP A 13 13.66 -6.41 -37.68
C ASP A 13 12.88 -7.49 -38.43
N GLU A 14 11.53 -7.52 -38.21
CA GLU A 14 10.63 -8.46 -38.88
C GLU A 14 10.67 -8.32 -40.41
N LYS A 15 10.83 -7.09 -40.94
CA LYS A 15 10.85 -6.87 -42.39
C LYS A 15 12.11 -7.45 -43.02
N ALA A 16 13.26 -7.27 -42.39
CA ALA A 16 14.50 -7.85 -42.84
C ALA A 16 14.44 -9.39 -42.78
N LEU A 17 13.96 -9.94 -41.67
CA LEU A 17 13.80 -11.39 -41.50
C LEU A 17 12.88 -12.00 -42.56
N LEU A 18 11.72 -11.38 -42.81
CA LEU A 18 10.76 -11.84 -43.83
C LEU A 18 11.32 -11.73 -45.25
N ALA A 19 12.09 -10.69 -45.53
CA ALA A 19 12.77 -10.54 -46.84
C ALA A 19 13.82 -11.64 -47.07
N ASP A 20 14.62 -11.95 -46.06
CA ASP A 20 15.62 -13.01 -46.13
C ASP A 20 14.98 -14.40 -46.25
N ALA A 21 13.95 -14.68 -45.43
CA ALA A 21 13.19 -15.94 -45.56
C ALA A 21 12.56 -16.09 -46.94
N GLY A 22 11.96 -15.02 -47.49
CA GLY A 22 11.37 -15.01 -48.80
C GLY A 22 12.40 -15.29 -49.93
N ARG A 23 13.60 -14.72 -49.81
CA ARG A 23 14.71 -14.96 -50.73
C ARG A 23 15.20 -16.43 -50.73
N ILE A 24 15.34 -17.00 -49.53
CA ILE A 24 15.74 -18.41 -49.38
C ILE A 24 14.69 -19.34 -49.97
N LEU A 25 13.42 -19.12 -49.68
CA LEU A 25 12.32 -19.93 -50.23
C LEU A 25 12.14 -19.82 -51.73
N SER A 26 12.29 -18.61 -52.29
CA SER A 26 12.19 -18.39 -53.75
C SER A 26 13.28 -19.06 -54.56
N ASN A 27 14.47 -19.25 -53.96
CA ASN A 27 15.59 -19.93 -54.59
C ASN A 27 15.51 -21.46 -54.46
N GLY A 28 14.49 -21.99 -53.78
CA GLY A 28 14.33 -23.44 -53.56
C GLY A 28 15.43 -24.07 -52.73
N THR A 29 16.14 -23.28 -51.91
CA THR A 29 17.27 -23.72 -51.08
C THR A 29 16.86 -23.68 -49.60
N SER A 30 17.46 -24.53 -48.80
CA SER A 30 17.46 -24.36 -47.34
C SER A 30 18.61 -23.44 -46.96
N GLY A 31 18.39 -22.54 -45.99
CA GLY A 31 19.43 -21.62 -45.53
C GLY A 31 19.05 -21.03 -44.18
N GLU A 32 19.97 -20.31 -43.59
CA GLU A 32 19.78 -19.55 -42.36
C GLU A 32 19.44 -18.10 -42.70
N ALA A 33 18.46 -17.51 -41.99
CA ALA A 33 18.15 -16.10 -42.08
C ALA A 33 18.70 -15.41 -40.83
N ASP A 34 19.45 -14.33 -41.03
CA ASP A 34 19.99 -13.56 -39.91
C ASP A 34 18.91 -12.73 -39.23
N VAL A 35 18.85 -12.83 -37.91
CA VAL A 35 17.94 -12.04 -37.10
C VAL A 35 18.69 -10.82 -36.55
N SER A 36 18.41 -9.65 -37.13
CA SER A 36 18.95 -8.39 -36.61
C SER A 36 18.17 -7.96 -35.39
N VAL A 37 18.78 -8.01 -34.21
CA VAL A 37 18.21 -7.50 -32.96
C VAL A 37 18.31 -5.98 -32.95
N LEU A 38 17.14 -5.31 -32.88
CA LEU A 38 17.04 -3.84 -32.85
C LEU A 38 17.10 -3.29 -31.42
N ASP A 39 16.59 -4.07 -30.46
CA ASP A 39 16.54 -3.68 -29.04
C ASP A 39 16.50 -4.93 -28.17
N GLU A 40 17.18 -4.89 -27.03
CA GLU A 40 17.19 -5.94 -26.02
C GLU A 40 16.87 -5.34 -24.67
N LYS A 41 15.72 -5.70 -24.11
CA LYS A 41 15.35 -5.34 -22.74
C LYS A 41 15.63 -6.52 -21.83
N LYS A 42 16.58 -6.35 -20.91
CA LYS A 42 16.87 -7.35 -19.87
C LYS A 42 15.66 -7.47 -18.92
N PRO A 43 15.38 -8.66 -18.40
CA PRO A 43 14.33 -8.83 -17.39
C PRO A 43 14.71 -8.09 -16.12
N ASP A 44 13.71 -7.56 -15.40
CA ASP A 44 13.91 -6.89 -14.11
C ASP A 44 14.44 -7.86 -13.05
N LEU A 45 14.11 -9.15 -13.18
CA LEU A 45 14.63 -10.25 -12.36
C LEU A 45 15.31 -11.30 -13.25
N THR A 46 16.63 -11.40 -13.16
CA THR A 46 17.41 -12.40 -13.88
C THR A 46 17.25 -13.79 -13.26
N GLU A 47 17.62 -14.86 -13.99
CA GLU A 47 17.58 -16.23 -13.46
C GLU A 47 18.49 -16.43 -12.24
N LYS A 48 19.63 -15.71 -12.19
CA LYS A 48 20.53 -15.73 -11.04
C LYS A 48 19.85 -15.13 -9.81
N GLU A 49 19.30 -13.92 -9.94
CA GLU A 49 18.59 -13.22 -8.87
C GLU A 49 17.35 -14.01 -8.41
N ALA A 50 16.63 -14.63 -9.33
CA ALA A 50 15.48 -15.48 -9.00
C ALA A 50 15.85 -16.68 -8.11
N LYS A 51 17.02 -17.29 -8.31
CA LYS A 51 17.52 -18.40 -7.47
C LYS A 51 17.91 -17.92 -6.07
N GLU A 52 18.25 -16.65 -5.90
CA GLU A 52 18.59 -16.04 -4.61
C GLU A 52 17.33 -15.76 -3.76
N VAL A 53 16.16 -15.62 -4.40
CA VAL A 53 14.87 -15.44 -3.71
C VAL A 53 14.31 -16.81 -3.31
N ASN A 54 14.52 -17.23 -2.06
CA ASN A 54 14.25 -18.61 -1.62
C ASN A 54 13.46 -18.72 -0.30
N VAL A 55 13.11 -17.61 0.33
CA VAL A 55 12.37 -17.58 1.60
C VAL A 55 11.42 -16.39 1.68
N VAL A 56 10.38 -16.51 2.49
CA VAL A 56 9.56 -15.36 2.93
C VAL A 56 10.31 -14.66 4.05
N LEU A 57 10.68 -13.39 3.86
CA LEU A 57 11.28 -12.55 4.90
C LEU A 57 10.22 -12.12 5.91
N GLY A 58 9.11 -11.55 5.40
CA GLY A 58 7.96 -11.13 6.20
C GLY A 58 6.69 -11.09 5.34
N TRP A 59 5.54 -11.07 6.00
CA TRP A 59 4.24 -10.96 5.34
C TRP A 59 3.22 -10.35 6.29
N TYR A 60 2.17 -9.77 5.72
CA TYR A 60 1.05 -9.23 6.48
C TYR A 60 -0.24 -9.35 5.69
N THR A 61 -1.37 -9.52 6.41
CA THR A 61 -2.71 -9.61 5.83
C THR A 61 -3.60 -8.55 6.45
N THR A 62 -4.42 -7.92 5.63
CA THR A 62 -5.54 -7.10 6.10
C THR A 62 -6.85 -7.57 5.48
N GLU A 63 -7.92 -7.53 6.28
CA GLU A 63 -9.26 -7.91 5.88
C GLU A 63 -10.13 -6.68 5.64
N PHE A 64 -11.17 -6.81 4.82
CA PHE A 64 -12.11 -5.74 4.50
C PHE A 64 -13.47 -6.33 4.11
N GLY A 65 -14.52 -5.51 4.24
CA GLY A 65 -15.84 -5.87 3.73
C GLY A 65 -15.85 -5.92 2.20
N ILE A 66 -16.59 -6.87 1.63
CA ILE A 66 -16.76 -6.97 0.18
C ILE A 66 -17.65 -5.82 -0.29
N ASP A 67 -17.07 -4.89 -1.04
CA ASP A 67 -17.70 -3.66 -1.53
C ASP A 67 -17.21 -3.39 -2.96
N GLY A 68 -17.80 -4.00 -3.94
CA GLY A 68 -17.55 -3.96 -5.38
C GLY A 68 -16.47 -2.99 -5.88
N SER A 69 -16.69 -1.69 -5.76
CA SER A 69 -15.74 -0.66 -6.27
C SER A 69 -14.45 -0.60 -5.45
N ARG A 70 -14.57 -0.65 -4.11
CA ARG A 70 -13.41 -0.63 -3.20
C ARG A 70 -12.57 -1.88 -3.34
N ASP A 71 -13.19 -3.04 -3.46
CA ASP A 71 -12.53 -4.32 -3.72
C ASP A 71 -11.71 -4.26 -5.00
N LYS A 72 -12.30 -3.71 -6.07
CA LYS A 72 -11.62 -3.57 -7.35
C LYS A 72 -10.38 -2.68 -7.26
N ASN A 73 -10.45 -1.59 -6.51
CA ASN A 73 -9.31 -0.71 -6.28
C ASN A 73 -8.18 -1.41 -5.51
N ILE A 74 -8.54 -2.19 -4.48
CA ILE A 74 -7.57 -2.99 -3.71
C ILE A 74 -6.92 -4.05 -4.60
N GLU A 75 -7.70 -4.75 -5.42
CA GLU A 75 -7.19 -5.73 -6.38
C GLU A 75 -6.18 -5.12 -7.36
N ILE A 76 -6.51 -3.96 -7.95
CA ILE A 76 -5.65 -3.25 -8.90
C ILE A 76 -4.36 -2.83 -8.22
N ALA A 77 -4.44 -2.18 -7.05
CA ALA A 77 -3.27 -1.72 -6.31
C ALA A 77 -2.39 -2.90 -5.85
N ALA A 78 -2.98 -4.01 -5.40
CA ALA A 78 -2.24 -5.21 -5.05
C ALA A 78 -1.54 -5.83 -6.28
N LYS A 79 -2.21 -5.89 -7.43
CA LYS A 79 -1.61 -6.38 -8.69
C LYS A 79 -0.46 -5.52 -9.17
N SER A 80 -0.54 -4.20 -8.98
CA SER A 80 0.50 -3.26 -9.43
C SER A 80 1.84 -3.43 -8.71
N ILE A 81 1.83 -3.88 -7.47
CA ILE A 81 3.05 -4.15 -6.70
C ILE A 81 3.53 -5.60 -6.84
N LYS A 82 2.69 -6.48 -7.38
CA LYS A 82 3.04 -7.89 -7.57
C LYS A 82 4.08 -8.04 -8.65
N GLY A 83 5.20 -8.67 -8.30
CA GLY A 83 6.27 -8.92 -9.25
C GLY A 83 7.39 -7.87 -9.23
N VAL A 84 7.25 -6.82 -8.42
CA VAL A 84 8.31 -5.82 -8.27
C VAL A 84 9.51 -6.46 -7.58
N TYR A 85 10.69 -6.31 -8.18
CA TYR A 85 11.97 -6.73 -7.61
C TYR A 85 12.81 -5.50 -7.29
N VAL A 86 13.21 -5.37 -6.03
CA VAL A 86 14.01 -4.26 -5.52
C VAL A 86 15.41 -4.78 -5.22
N LYS A 87 16.41 -4.34 -5.98
CA LYS A 87 17.80 -4.79 -5.83
C LYS A 87 18.42 -4.25 -4.54
N PRO A 88 19.54 -4.87 -4.10
CA PRO A 88 20.32 -4.30 -3.00
C PRO A 88 20.71 -2.85 -3.31
N GLY A 89 20.48 -1.95 -2.34
CA GLY A 89 20.75 -0.52 -2.47
C GLY A 89 19.72 0.29 -3.26
N GLU A 90 18.64 -0.35 -3.77
CA GLU A 90 17.54 0.37 -4.42
C GLU A 90 16.40 0.68 -3.43
N SER A 91 15.60 1.67 -3.77
CA SER A 91 14.41 2.05 -3.02
C SER A 91 13.15 1.73 -3.81
N PHE A 92 12.10 1.33 -3.09
CA PHE A 92 10.75 1.13 -3.60
C PHE A 92 9.89 2.36 -3.29
N SER A 93 9.07 2.79 -4.26
CA SER A 93 8.01 3.79 -4.10
C SER A 93 6.67 3.17 -4.45
N TYR A 94 5.72 3.26 -3.53
CA TYR A 94 4.37 2.73 -3.74
C TYR A 94 3.62 3.50 -4.83
N ASN A 95 3.72 4.84 -4.82
CA ASN A 95 3.06 5.66 -5.83
C ASN A 95 3.63 5.40 -7.24
N GLN A 96 4.93 5.18 -7.35
CA GLN A 96 5.56 4.84 -8.63
C GLN A 96 5.10 3.46 -9.13
N ALA A 97 5.01 2.47 -8.25
CA ALA A 97 4.58 1.12 -8.61
C ALA A 97 3.10 1.04 -8.99
N THR A 98 2.23 1.78 -8.29
CA THR A 98 0.78 1.76 -8.56
C THR A 98 0.36 2.69 -9.71
N GLY A 99 1.17 3.69 -10.04
CA GLY A 99 0.86 4.69 -11.06
C GLY A 99 -0.34 5.56 -10.71
N ALA A 100 -0.86 6.27 -11.74
CA ALA A 100 -2.00 7.16 -11.58
C ALA A 100 -3.29 6.40 -11.22
N ARG A 101 -3.98 6.88 -10.19
CA ARG A 101 -5.26 6.34 -9.72
C ARG A 101 -6.40 6.97 -10.49
N SER A 102 -6.57 6.54 -11.74
CA SER A 102 -7.55 7.08 -12.67
C SER A 102 -8.51 6.02 -13.19
N LYS A 103 -9.64 6.46 -13.78
CA LYS A 103 -10.60 5.55 -14.42
C LYS A 103 -10.00 4.80 -15.61
N GLU A 104 -9.07 5.43 -16.32
CA GLU A 104 -8.34 4.84 -17.44
C GLU A 104 -7.50 3.64 -16.99
N ASN A 105 -6.94 3.69 -15.77
CA ASN A 105 -6.21 2.60 -15.14
C ASN A 105 -7.13 1.60 -14.41
N GLY A 106 -8.45 1.74 -14.56
CA GLY A 106 -9.45 0.83 -14.02
C GLY A 106 -9.88 1.10 -12.59
N TYR A 107 -9.34 2.14 -11.94
CA TYR A 107 -9.78 2.53 -10.59
C TYR A 107 -11.20 3.09 -10.61
N GLN A 108 -11.96 2.75 -9.58
CA GLN A 108 -13.35 3.11 -9.43
C GLN A 108 -13.57 4.11 -8.30
N GLU A 109 -14.71 4.79 -8.35
CA GLU A 109 -15.15 5.63 -7.26
C GLU A 109 -15.58 4.78 -6.07
N ALA A 110 -15.00 5.07 -4.91
CA ALA A 110 -15.29 4.44 -3.64
C ALA A 110 -15.03 5.45 -2.49
N PRO A 111 -15.50 5.19 -1.26
CA PRO A 111 -15.25 6.10 -0.15
C PRO A 111 -13.76 6.31 0.09
N VAL A 112 -13.34 7.58 0.14
CA VAL A 112 -12.00 8.06 0.51
C VAL A 112 -12.12 8.99 1.72
N ILE A 113 -11.05 9.09 2.50
CA ILE A 113 -11.01 10.02 3.64
C ILE A 113 -10.37 11.31 3.17
N ILE A 114 -11.15 12.41 3.12
CA ILE A 114 -10.69 13.76 2.81
C ILE A 114 -10.99 14.64 4.03
N ASN A 115 -9.95 15.23 4.64
CA ASN A 115 -10.08 16.07 5.84
C ASN A 115 -10.89 15.41 6.97
N GLY A 116 -10.67 14.11 7.20
CA GLY A 116 -11.35 13.33 8.23
C GLY A 116 -12.79 12.93 7.92
N LYS A 117 -13.30 13.20 6.71
CA LYS A 117 -14.64 12.81 6.26
C LYS A 117 -14.58 11.79 5.13
N LEU A 118 -15.55 10.87 5.14
CA LEU A 118 -15.74 9.95 4.03
C LEU A 118 -16.46 10.68 2.88
N GLU A 119 -15.80 10.78 1.75
CA GLU A 119 -16.32 11.38 0.51
C GLU A 119 -16.12 10.42 -0.66
N PRO A 120 -16.98 10.45 -1.69
CA PRO A 120 -16.73 9.68 -2.90
C PRO A 120 -15.47 10.17 -3.62
N GLY A 121 -14.56 9.26 -3.96
CA GLY A 121 -13.34 9.60 -4.69
C GLY A 121 -12.75 8.38 -5.40
N ILE A 122 -11.94 8.61 -6.43
CA ILE A 122 -11.29 7.52 -7.18
C ILE A 122 -10.16 6.92 -6.36
N GLY A 123 -10.11 5.58 -6.30
CA GLY A 123 -9.03 4.84 -5.63
C GLY A 123 -9.27 4.58 -4.14
N GLY A 124 -10.49 4.75 -3.62
CA GLY A 124 -10.80 4.33 -2.26
C GLY A 124 -10.43 2.86 -2.02
N GLY A 125 -9.65 2.59 -0.96
CA GLY A 125 -9.08 1.27 -0.64
C GLY A 125 -7.57 1.13 -0.90
N VAL A 126 -6.95 1.98 -1.71
CA VAL A 126 -5.52 1.90 -2.07
C VAL A 126 -4.60 2.03 -0.84
N CYS A 127 -4.96 2.87 0.13
CA CYS A 127 -4.21 3.01 1.40
C CYS A 127 -4.21 1.73 2.25
N GLN A 128 -5.17 0.83 2.07
CA GLN A 128 -5.13 -0.47 2.75
C GLN A 128 -4.01 -1.35 2.22
N VAL A 129 -3.77 -1.32 0.90
CA VAL A 129 -2.66 -2.08 0.28
C VAL A 129 -1.31 -1.50 0.72
N SER A 130 -1.15 -0.16 0.76
CA SER A 130 0.09 0.46 1.27
C SER A 130 0.34 0.16 2.75
N THR A 131 -0.71 0.16 3.58
CA THR A 131 -0.63 -0.24 4.99
C THR A 131 -0.25 -1.71 5.15
N THR A 132 -0.82 -2.60 4.33
CA THR A 132 -0.46 -4.02 4.34
C THR A 132 1.00 -4.23 3.96
N LEU A 133 1.47 -3.52 2.92
CA LEU A 133 2.88 -3.56 2.51
C LEU A 133 3.82 -2.97 3.57
N PHE A 134 3.45 -1.85 4.21
CA PHE A 134 4.22 -1.27 5.31
C PHE A 134 4.45 -2.29 6.43
N ASN A 135 3.40 -2.99 6.86
CA ASN A 135 3.53 -4.02 7.90
C ASN A 135 4.38 -5.21 7.45
N ALA A 136 4.26 -5.64 6.18
CA ALA A 136 5.11 -6.68 5.62
C ALA A 136 6.57 -6.24 5.57
N ALA A 137 6.86 -4.96 5.24
CA ALA A 137 8.20 -4.38 5.24
C ALA A 137 8.81 -4.32 6.64
N LEU A 138 8.03 -3.88 7.64
CA LEU A 138 8.44 -3.91 9.04
C LEU A 138 8.85 -5.33 9.49
N LEU A 139 8.02 -6.34 9.18
CA LEU A 139 8.28 -7.74 9.53
C LEU A 139 9.44 -8.36 8.76
N SER A 140 9.85 -7.74 7.64
CA SER A 140 11.01 -8.13 6.85
C SER A 140 12.31 -7.45 7.29
N GLY A 141 12.24 -6.47 8.21
CA GLY A 141 13.39 -5.71 8.67
C GLY A 141 13.94 -4.72 7.65
N LEU A 142 13.12 -4.26 6.69
CA LEU A 142 13.51 -3.25 5.70
C LEU A 142 13.46 -1.86 6.30
N GLU A 143 14.36 -0.99 5.86
CA GLU A 143 14.41 0.43 6.23
C GLU A 143 13.24 1.19 5.60
N ILE A 144 12.37 1.77 6.42
CA ILE A 144 11.26 2.61 5.96
C ILE A 144 11.76 4.03 5.74
N THR A 145 11.77 4.50 4.50
CA THR A 145 12.29 5.83 4.15
C THR A 145 11.22 6.90 4.05
N GLN A 146 9.96 6.49 3.80
CA GLN A 146 8.82 7.41 3.75
C GLN A 146 7.55 6.72 4.21
N ARG A 147 6.87 7.34 5.19
CA ARG A 147 5.57 6.89 5.69
C ARG A 147 4.84 8.05 6.35
N ALA A 148 3.53 8.14 6.13
CA ALA A 148 2.63 9.02 6.89
C ALA A 148 1.45 8.21 7.43
N ASN A 149 0.94 8.57 8.63
CA ASN A 149 -0.31 8.03 9.14
C ASN A 149 -1.52 8.70 8.52
N HIS A 150 -2.69 8.07 8.61
CA HIS A 150 -3.96 8.70 8.24
C HIS A 150 -4.32 9.83 9.19
N TYR A 151 -5.20 10.72 8.75
CA TYR A 151 -5.78 11.77 9.58
C TYR A 151 -6.50 11.20 10.82
N SER A 152 -7.22 10.11 10.65
CA SER A 152 -7.93 9.38 11.71
C SER A 152 -7.50 7.93 11.78
N PRO A 153 -7.59 7.27 12.96
CA PRO A 153 -7.26 5.86 13.08
C PRO A 153 -8.06 5.00 12.10
N ILE A 154 -7.41 3.99 11.51
CA ILE A 154 -8.04 3.00 10.64
C ILE A 154 -8.32 1.71 11.44
N HIS A 155 -9.15 0.82 10.88
CA HIS A 155 -9.60 -0.39 11.57
C HIS A 155 -8.89 -1.68 11.16
N TYR A 156 -8.24 -1.69 9.99
CA TYR A 156 -7.65 -2.89 9.39
C TYR A 156 -6.18 -3.15 9.77
N ALA A 157 -5.58 -2.26 10.58
CA ALA A 157 -4.25 -2.47 11.15
C ALA A 157 -4.18 -1.91 12.59
N PRO A 158 -3.24 -2.38 13.43
CA PRO A 158 -3.00 -1.80 14.73
C PRO A 158 -2.70 -0.30 14.65
N ILE A 159 -3.15 0.45 15.67
CA ILE A 159 -2.91 1.89 15.71
C ILE A 159 -1.42 2.22 15.64
N GLY A 160 -1.05 3.25 14.88
CA GLY A 160 0.34 3.63 14.63
C GLY A 160 1.04 2.78 13.55
N ARG A 161 0.36 1.76 13.00
CA ARG A 161 0.91 0.86 11.99
C ARG A 161 0.21 0.96 10.62
N ASP A 162 -0.36 2.10 10.34
CA ASP A 162 -0.95 2.45 9.05
C ASP A 162 0.02 3.26 8.19
N ALA A 163 -0.18 3.25 6.88
CA ALA A 163 0.55 4.05 5.90
C ALA A 163 -0.43 4.60 4.88
N THR A 164 -0.71 5.92 4.96
CA THR A 164 -1.54 6.59 3.97
C THR A 164 -0.72 6.98 2.75
N VAL A 165 -1.37 7.04 1.60
CA VAL A 165 -0.76 7.48 0.35
C VAL A 165 -1.72 8.41 -0.41
N ALA A 166 -1.16 9.45 -1.05
CA ALA A 166 -1.87 10.35 -1.94
C ALA A 166 -0.98 10.64 -3.15
N GLU A 167 -1.52 10.45 -4.35
CA GLU A 167 -0.76 10.59 -5.59
C GLU A 167 -0.08 11.97 -5.69
N GLY A 168 1.24 11.96 -5.90
CA GLY A 168 2.06 13.17 -6.02
C GLY A 168 2.25 14.00 -4.74
N ILE A 169 1.70 13.56 -3.58
CA ILE A 169 1.74 14.31 -2.32
C ILE A 169 2.33 13.49 -1.18
N ILE A 170 1.81 12.28 -0.95
CA ILE A 170 2.22 11.40 0.15
C ILE A 170 2.51 10.03 -0.42
N ASP A 171 3.71 9.49 -0.13
CA ASP A 171 4.10 8.16 -0.57
C ASP A 171 4.40 7.25 0.61
N PHE A 172 4.43 5.96 0.33
CA PHE A 172 5.04 4.94 1.16
C PHE A 172 6.26 4.41 0.42
N ALA A 173 7.42 4.47 1.05
CA ALA A 173 8.68 4.03 0.47
C ALA A 173 9.54 3.29 1.49
N PHE A 174 10.31 2.32 1.01
CA PHE A 174 11.33 1.62 1.78
C PHE A 174 12.62 1.48 0.96
N HIS A 175 13.74 1.32 1.64
CA HIS A 175 15.04 1.04 1.04
C HIS A 175 15.43 -0.43 1.30
N ASN A 176 15.98 -1.09 0.28
CA ASN A 176 16.53 -2.42 0.44
C ASN A 176 18.01 -2.33 0.83
N ASP A 177 18.29 -2.28 2.12
CA ASP A 177 19.63 -2.28 2.72
C ASP A 177 20.19 -3.70 2.95
N LEU A 178 19.47 -4.74 2.49
CA LEU A 178 19.88 -6.12 2.62
C LEU A 178 20.94 -6.50 1.59
N LYS A 179 21.59 -7.67 1.78
CA LYS A 179 22.65 -8.17 0.88
C LYS A 179 22.12 -8.64 -0.47
N HIS A 180 20.85 -9.10 -0.50
CA HIS A 180 20.19 -9.65 -1.70
C HIS A 180 18.93 -8.83 -2.04
N GLY A 181 18.45 -9.00 -3.26
CA GLY A 181 17.22 -8.37 -3.69
C GLY A 181 15.97 -8.94 -3.01
N VAL A 182 14.94 -8.12 -2.90
CA VAL A 182 13.64 -8.51 -2.38
C VAL A 182 12.59 -8.48 -3.49
N TYR A 183 11.66 -9.43 -3.45
CA TYR A 183 10.59 -9.59 -4.42
C TYR A 183 9.24 -9.45 -3.72
N LEU A 184 8.38 -8.56 -4.24
CA LEU A 184 7.05 -8.32 -3.70
C LEU A 184 6.05 -9.28 -4.35
N TYR A 185 5.34 -10.02 -3.54
CA TYR A 185 4.24 -10.87 -3.98
C TYR A 185 2.96 -10.49 -3.22
N SER A 186 1.90 -10.21 -3.95
CA SER A 186 0.59 -9.94 -3.38
C SER A 186 -0.38 -11.07 -3.73
N ASP A 187 -1.17 -11.46 -2.76
CA ASP A 187 -2.28 -12.39 -2.90
C ASP A 187 -3.57 -11.68 -2.50
N TYR A 188 -4.47 -11.53 -3.46
CA TYR A 188 -5.77 -10.92 -3.27
C TYR A 188 -6.85 -11.98 -3.39
N THR A 189 -7.73 -11.98 -2.40
CA THR A 189 -9.02 -12.70 -2.46
C THR A 189 -10.12 -11.71 -2.03
N PRO A 190 -11.37 -11.85 -2.52
CA PRO A 190 -12.46 -10.99 -2.06
C PRO A 190 -12.52 -10.95 -0.53
N GLY A 191 -12.41 -9.73 0.03
CA GLY A 191 -12.40 -9.50 1.48
C GLY A 191 -11.03 -9.57 2.16
N SER A 192 -9.95 -9.89 1.46
CA SER A 192 -8.61 -10.01 2.06
C SER A 192 -7.50 -9.70 1.06
N VAL A 193 -6.44 -9.04 1.54
CA VAL A 193 -5.19 -8.86 0.81
C VAL A 193 -4.01 -9.24 1.69
N THR A 194 -3.14 -10.09 1.17
CA THR A 194 -1.88 -10.49 1.81
C THR A 194 -0.71 -10.04 0.95
N ILE A 195 0.29 -9.45 1.57
CA ILE A 195 1.54 -9.08 0.91
C ILE A 195 2.68 -9.84 1.56
N TYR A 196 3.47 -10.50 0.71
CA TYR A 196 4.68 -11.21 1.08
C TYR A 196 5.89 -10.47 0.52
N ILE A 197 6.91 -10.32 1.34
CA ILE A 197 8.24 -9.90 0.91
C ILE A 197 9.13 -11.13 0.93
N LEU A 198 9.58 -11.51 -0.25
CA LEU A 198 10.40 -12.68 -0.49
C LEU A 198 11.84 -12.23 -0.71
N GLY A 199 12.81 -13.01 -0.25
CA GLY A 199 14.22 -12.67 -0.38
C GLY A 199 15.12 -13.87 -0.11
N ASN A 200 16.34 -13.59 0.31
CA ASN A 200 17.33 -14.61 0.63
C ASN A 200 17.26 -15.01 2.10
N ARG A 201 17.52 -16.29 2.37
CA ARG A 201 17.54 -16.83 3.75
C ARG A 201 18.59 -16.16 4.64
N GLU A 202 19.70 -15.70 4.08
CA GLU A 202 20.75 -15.00 4.82
C GLU A 202 20.31 -13.63 5.33
N ASP A 203 19.34 -13.02 4.64
CA ASP A 203 18.80 -11.71 4.99
C ASP A 203 17.57 -11.80 5.89
N LYS A 204 17.06 -13.02 6.14
CA LYS A 204 15.88 -13.18 7.00
C LYS A 204 16.21 -12.80 8.43
N PRO A 205 15.43 -11.84 9.04
CA PRO A 205 15.56 -11.55 10.45
C PRO A 205 15.35 -12.79 11.30
N SER A 206 16.18 -12.97 12.33
CA SER A 206 15.98 -13.99 13.36
C SER A 206 14.94 -13.58 14.39
N TYR A 207 14.73 -12.27 14.55
CA TYR A 207 13.75 -11.71 15.46
C TYR A 207 13.30 -10.34 14.98
N VAL A 208 12.00 -10.08 15.01
CA VAL A 208 11.39 -8.77 14.79
C VAL A 208 10.37 -8.54 15.89
N ASP A 209 10.52 -7.44 16.60
CA ASP A 209 9.54 -6.94 17.55
C ASP A 209 9.00 -5.59 17.10
N ILE A 210 7.69 -5.44 17.17
CA ILE A 210 7.00 -4.19 16.85
C ILE A 210 6.09 -3.88 18.04
N SER A 211 6.54 -2.95 18.88
CA SER A 211 5.84 -2.54 20.11
C SER A 211 5.17 -1.18 19.94
N THR A 212 4.06 -0.98 20.66
CA THR A 212 3.45 0.35 20.83
C THR A 212 3.90 0.89 22.19
N ASP A 213 4.85 1.81 22.16
CA ASP A 213 5.47 2.35 23.39
C ASP A 213 4.64 3.48 23.99
N LYS A 214 3.85 4.17 23.16
CA LYS A 214 2.98 5.26 23.58
C LYS A 214 1.67 5.26 22.80
N ASN A 215 0.57 5.54 23.50
CA ASN A 215 -0.76 5.67 22.90
C ASN A 215 -1.61 6.61 23.75
N ASP A 216 -1.32 7.90 23.67
CA ASP A 216 -2.03 8.94 24.43
C ASP A 216 -3.31 9.34 23.71
N VAL A 217 -4.39 9.47 24.47
CA VAL A 217 -5.67 9.96 23.95
C VAL A 217 -5.67 11.49 23.93
N ILE A 218 -6.09 12.07 22.84
CA ILE A 218 -6.39 13.50 22.68
C ILE A 218 -7.90 13.63 22.65
N PRO A 219 -8.56 14.07 23.74
CA PRO A 219 -10.02 14.08 23.80
C PRO A 219 -10.63 14.99 22.74
N ASN A 220 -11.71 14.53 22.10
CA ASN A 220 -12.55 15.37 21.25
C ASN A 220 -13.41 16.32 22.10
N LYS A 221 -14.03 17.29 21.45
CA LYS A 221 -14.97 18.24 22.08
C LYS A 221 -16.35 18.05 21.51
N THR A 222 -17.37 18.37 22.32
CA THR A 222 -18.72 18.50 21.82
C THR A 222 -19.01 19.97 21.53
N LYS A 223 -19.46 20.26 20.30
CA LYS A 223 -19.91 21.58 19.86
C LYS A 223 -21.38 21.54 19.56
N THR A 224 -22.08 22.61 19.92
CA THR A 224 -23.50 22.77 19.58
C THR A 224 -23.67 23.90 18.58
N LYS A 225 -24.59 23.75 17.65
CA LYS A 225 -25.01 24.81 16.72
C LYS A 225 -26.52 24.80 16.51
N ILE A 226 -27.07 25.92 16.11
CA ILE A 226 -28.47 26.07 15.71
C ILE A 226 -28.52 26.18 14.20
N ASP A 227 -29.36 25.36 13.57
CA ASP A 227 -29.62 25.41 12.13
C ASP A 227 -31.13 25.23 11.88
N PRO A 228 -31.86 26.34 11.65
CA PRO A 228 -33.30 26.30 11.39
C PRO A 228 -33.71 25.53 10.13
N SER A 229 -32.77 25.25 9.21
CA SER A 229 -33.03 24.47 8.00
C SER A 229 -33.06 22.95 8.25
N GLN A 230 -32.66 22.50 9.45
CA GLN A 230 -32.72 21.10 9.86
C GLN A 230 -34.13 20.53 9.74
N LYS A 231 -34.23 19.29 9.24
CA LYS A 231 -35.52 18.57 9.21
C LYS A 231 -35.90 18.04 10.58
N GLU A 232 -34.91 17.56 11.34
CA GLU A 232 -35.05 17.00 12.66
C GLU A 232 -34.78 18.04 13.73
N ASN A 233 -35.39 17.91 14.92
CA ASN A 233 -35.18 18.86 16.02
C ASN A 233 -33.75 18.78 16.57
N LYS A 234 -33.09 17.60 16.45
CA LYS A 234 -31.72 17.34 16.86
C LYS A 234 -31.06 16.39 15.88
N LYS A 235 -29.82 16.71 15.45
CA LYS A 235 -28.93 15.82 14.71
C LYS A 235 -27.58 15.78 15.43
N THR A 236 -27.04 14.60 15.63
CA THR A 236 -25.69 14.42 16.18
C THR A 236 -24.78 13.84 15.10
N ASP A 237 -23.74 14.59 14.77
CA ASP A 237 -22.63 14.11 13.97
C ASP A 237 -21.53 13.70 14.96
N GLU A 238 -21.39 12.40 15.21
CA GLU A 238 -20.45 11.85 16.18
C GLU A 238 -19.01 12.10 15.73
N GLY A 239 -18.20 12.61 16.67
CA GLY A 239 -16.76 12.73 16.53
C GLY A 239 -16.02 11.53 17.12
N HIS A 240 -14.71 11.65 17.19
CA HIS A 240 -13.84 10.68 17.85
C HIS A 240 -12.62 11.35 18.46
N ASP A 241 -12.07 10.73 19.48
CA ASP A 241 -10.79 11.16 20.08
C ASP A 241 -9.65 11.04 19.08
N GLY A 242 -8.71 11.98 19.15
CA GLY A 242 -7.41 11.88 18.54
C GLY A 242 -6.46 11.02 19.36
N ARG A 243 -5.28 10.75 18.79
CA ARG A 243 -4.26 9.97 19.48
C ARG A 243 -2.85 10.39 19.07
N HIS A 244 -1.94 10.38 20.04
CA HIS A 244 -0.50 10.43 19.80
C HIS A 244 0.07 9.03 20.04
N VAL A 245 0.63 8.41 19.01
CA VAL A 245 1.08 7.01 19.05
C VAL A 245 2.54 6.93 18.66
N VAL A 246 3.32 6.18 19.43
CA VAL A 246 4.73 5.86 19.13
C VAL A 246 4.85 4.36 19.01
N VAL A 247 5.33 3.91 17.86
CA VAL A 247 5.59 2.50 17.56
C VAL A 247 7.08 2.31 17.32
N THR A 248 7.66 1.33 17.96
CA THR A 248 9.07 0.98 17.83
C THR A 248 9.23 -0.36 17.13
N GLN A 249 10.16 -0.42 16.19
CA GLN A 249 10.59 -1.65 15.52
C GLN A 249 11.99 -2.01 15.99
N ASN A 250 12.18 -3.25 16.45
CA ASN A 250 13.49 -3.82 16.79
C ASN A 250 13.73 -5.07 15.95
N VAL A 251 14.81 -5.09 15.21
CA VAL A 251 15.17 -6.21 14.31
C VAL A 251 16.54 -6.76 14.70
N LYS A 252 16.68 -8.09 14.69
CA LYS A 252 17.96 -8.80 14.88
C LYS A 252 18.15 -9.85 13.80
N TRP A 253 19.36 -9.97 13.30
CA TRP A 253 19.77 -11.02 12.37
C TRP A 253 20.69 -12.03 13.05
N ALA A 254 20.80 -13.21 12.48
CA ALA A 254 21.66 -14.28 13.01
C ALA A 254 23.17 -13.93 12.96
N ASP A 255 23.56 -13.01 12.08
CA ASP A 255 24.94 -12.52 11.98
C ASP A 255 25.30 -11.44 13.02
N GLY A 256 24.39 -11.10 13.93
CA GLY A 256 24.58 -10.15 15.01
C GLY A 256 24.22 -8.70 14.65
N ARG A 257 23.85 -8.40 13.41
CA ARG A 257 23.29 -7.09 13.04
C ARG A 257 22.00 -6.82 13.79
N THR A 258 21.78 -5.56 14.12
CA THR A 258 20.54 -5.06 14.71
C THR A 258 20.10 -3.80 13.98
N TYR A 259 18.77 -3.59 13.89
CA TYR A 259 18.18 -2.36 13.40
C TYR A 259 17.09 -1.90 14.36
N HIS A 260 16.97 -0.60 14.52
CA HIS A 260 15.97 0.02 15.38
C HIS A 260 15.39 1.24 14.68
N ASP A 261 14.06 1.37 14.68
CA ASP A 261 13.37 2.53 14.17
C ASP A 261 12.15 2.89 15.03
N THR A 262 11.72 4.15 14.95
CA THR A 262 10.60 4.67 15.74
C THR A 262 9.66 5.47 14.84
N PHE A 263 8.38 5.09 14.83
CA PHE A 263 7.33 5.70 14.02
C PHE A 263 6.38 6.50 14.91
N TYR A 264 6.24 7.77 14.58
CA TYR A 264 5.31 8.69 15.24
C TYR A 264 4.04 8.81 14.41
N SER A 265 2.90 8.82 15.09
CA SER A 265 1.60 8.98 14.45
C SER A 265 0.72 9.89 15.28
N ASP A 266 0.30 10.99 14.68
CA ASP A 266 -0.63 11.93 15.25
C ASP A 266 -1.97 11.81 14.50
N TYR A 267 -3.01 11.40 15.23
CA TYR A 267 -4.38 11.33 14.72
C TYR A 267 -5.17 12.46 15.35
N ASP A 268 -5.71 13.35 14.53
CA ASP A 268 -6.45 14.50 15.01
C ASP A 268 -7.80 14.11 15.60
N PRO A 269 -8.22 14.74 16.70
CA PRO A 269 -9.58 14.56 17.21
C PRO A 269 -10.60 15.22 16.27
N VAL A 270 -11.71 14.55 16.07
CA VAL A 270 -12.88 15.10 15.36
C VAL A 270 -13.96 15.41 16.38
N ASP A 271 -14.36 16.69 16.43
CA ASP A 271 -15.36 17.11 17.40
C ASP A 271 -16.75 16.53 17.09
N THR A 272 -17.46 16.10 18.12
CA THR A 272 -18.88 15.79 18.01
C THR A 272 -19.67 17.08 17.82
N VAL A 273 -20.52 17.14 16.81
CA VAL A 273 -21.35 18.31 16.51
C VAL A 273 -22.82 17.97 16.71
N ILE A 274 -23.45 18.62 17.70
CA ILE A 274 -24.88 18.53 17.92
C ILE A 274 -25.55 19.74 17.29
N THR A 275 -26.38 19.49 16.28
CA THR A 275 -27.15 20.51 15.59
C THR A 275 -28.59 20.47 16.04
N TYR A 276 -29.10 21.56 16.59
CA TYR A 276 -30.50 21.72 16.95
C TYR A 276 -31.21 22.62 15.93
N LYS A 277 -32.49 22.37 15.69
CA LYS A 277 -33.30 23.19 14.80
C LYS A 277 -33.58 24.56 15.40
N SER A 278 -33.76 24.64 16.73
CA SER A 278 -34.03 25.88 17.44
C SER A 278 -33.40 25.90 18.84
N GLU A 279 -33.33 27.08 19.45
CA GLU A 279 -32.91 27.22 20.85
C GLU A 279 -33.86 26.55 21.84
N SER A 280 -35.19 26.44 21.54
CA SER A 280 -36.12 25.68 22.35
C SER A 280 -35.80 24.20 22.34
N ASP A 281 -35.51 23.61 21.19
CA ASP A 281 -35.14 22.19 21.08
C ASP A 281 -33.85 21.87 21.89
N ARG A 282 -32.88 22.79 21.89
CA ARG A 282 -31.66 22.66 22.70
C ARG A 282 -31.95 22.65 24.17
N LYS A 283 -32.78 23.63 24.67
CA LYS A 283 -33.15 23.70 26.08
C LYS A 283 -33.92 22.50 26.53
N ASP A 284 -34.90 22.02 25.74
CA ASP A 284 -35.70 20.84 26.05
C ASP A 284 -34.83 19.56 26.17
N ASP A 285 -33.78 19.43 25.39
CA ASP A 285 -32.83 18.33 25.45
C ASP A 285 -31.94 18.42 26.71
N GLU A 286 -31.43 19.62 27.02
CA GLU A 286 -30.64 19.88 28.23
C GLU A 286 -31.42 19.63 29.52
N ASP A 287 -32.73 19.98 29.56
CA ASP A 287 -33.59 19.79 30.73
C ASP A 287 -33.93 18.30 30.91
N LYS A 288 -34.14 17.55 29.82
CA LYS A 288 -34.29 16.08 29.86
C LYS A 288 -33.06 15.35 30.36
N ALA A 289 -31.85 15.86 30.06
CA ALA A 289 -30.59 15.27 30.49
C ALA A 289 -30.30 15.52 31.99
N LYS A 290 -31.00 16.46 32.64
CA LYS A 290 -30.88 16.79 34.06
C LYS A 290 -31.93 16.09 34.97
N SER A 291 -32.97 15.51 34.38
CA SER A 291 -34.03 14.76 35.06
C SER A 291 -33.74 13.26 35.11
#